data_dc56e42699bfa3d364a975d035d8f267
#
_entry.id   dc56e42699bfa3d364a975d035d8f267
#
_cell.length_a   1.000
_cell.length_b   1.000
_cell.length_c   1.000
_cell.angle_alpha   90.00
_cell.angle_beta   90.00
_cell.angle_gamma   90.00
#
_symmetry.space_group_name_H-M   'P 1'
#
loop_
_entity.id
_entity.type
_entity.pdbx_description
1 polymer ?
#
loop_
_entity_poly.entity_id
_entity_poly.type
_entity_poly.pdbx_seq_one_letter_code
_entity_poly.pdbx_strand_id
1 'polypeptide(L)'
;MNIDRIRELPGHHIVEASLAGTALFTATILPANAKVEIFQVPAAAVSLLLFVASIPLALLALAKAAVRTARQEDRIAVGSLFFLQGSAPRPVRRLLLGSLLVALIVSAVTAAREPFGILVPVFPLSLCAQWAARHGRFPRIPDPETGPRPSGGSPPG
;
A
#
# COMPACT_ATOMS: atom_id res chain seq x y z
N MET A 1 12.26 16.03 7.60
CA MET A 1 11.54 15.97 6.31
C MET A 1 10.42 16.99 6.39
N ASN A 2 10.39 17.97 5.46
CA ASN A 2 9.46 19.11 5.55
C ASN A 2 8.06 18.65 5.08
N ILE A 3 7.00 18.95 5.85
CA ILE A 3 5.61 18.56 5.55
C ILE A 3 5.16 19.13 4.18
N ASP A 4 5.68 20.30 3.80
CA ASP A 4 5.37 20.93 2.51
C ASP A 4 5.79 20.06 1.32
N ARG A 5 6.91 19.32 1.41
CA ARG A 5 7.33 18.37 0.37
C ARG A 5 6.42 17.18 0.22
N ILE A 6 5.70 16.77 1.28
CA ILE A 6 4.76 15.65 1.20
C ILE A 6 3.53 16.07 0.39
N ARG A 7 3.08 17.34 0.54
CA ARG A 7 1.91 17.86 -0.16
C ARG A 7 2.11 18.02 -1.68
N GLU A 8 3.36 18.11 -2.12
CA GLU A 8 3.69 18.14 -3.56
C GLU A 8 3.66 16.74 -4.22
N LEU A 9 3.61 15.66 -3.42
CA LEU A 9 3.60 14.30 -3.96
C LEU A 9 2.23 13.91 -4.52
N PRO A 10 2.18 13.18 -5.64
CA PRO A 10 0.93 12.66 -6.15
C PRO A 10 0.29 11.71 -5.13
N GLY A 11 -0.99 11.97 -4.79
CA GLY A 11 -1.69 11.16 -3.79
C GLY A 11 -1.22 11.39 -2.35
N HIS A 12 -0.74 12.58 -2.01
CA HIS A 12 -0.26 12.94 -0.67
C HIS A 12 -1.23 12.57 0.45
N HIS A 13 -2.56 12.71 0.25
CA HIS A 13 -3.55 12.31 1.25
C HIS A 13 -3.46 10.84 1.66
N ILE A 14 -3.09 9.94 0.73
CA ILE A 14 -2.91 8.53 1.02
C ILE A 14 -1.65 8.32 1.87
N VAL A 15 -0.58 9.06 1.58
CA VAL A 15 0.66 9.02 2.34
C VAL A 15 0.44 9.57 3.75
N GLU A 16 -0.24 10.73 3.87
CA GLU A 16 -0.60 11.34 5.15
C GLU A 16 -1.48 10.41 5.99
N ALA A 17 -2.49 9.79 5.39
CA ALA A 17 -3.36 8.81 6.08
C ALA A 17 -2.56 7.60 6.59
N SER A 18 -1.60 7.09 5.82
CA SER A 18 -0.74 5.98 6.23
C SER A 18 0.15 6.36 7.42
N LEU A 19 0.79 7.53 7.35
CA LEU A 19 1.64 8.03 8.44
C LEU A 19 0.83 8.34 9.70
N ALA A 20 -0.31 9.02 9.56
CA ALA A 20 -1.19 9.36 10.68
C ALA A 20 -1.77 8.10 11.36
N GLY A 21 -2.25 7.13 10.58
CA GLY A 21 -2.76 5.88 11.12
C GLY A 21 -1.69 5.08 11.85
N THR A 22 -0.48 4.99 11.29
CA THR A 22 0.65 4.29 11.92
C THR A 22 1.12 5.03 13.19
N ALA A 23 1.15 6.36 13.18
CA ALA A 23 1.50 7.16 14.35
C ALA A 23 0.46 7.01 15.47
N LEU A 24 -0.83 7.08 15.14
CA LEU A 24 -1.93 6.88 16.09
C LEU A 24 -1.88 5.49 16.73
N PHE A 25 -1.69 4.46 15.92
CA PHE A 25 -1.51 3.09 16.37
C PHE A 25 -0.33 2.97 17.34
N THR A 26 0.84 3.47 16.95
CA THR A 26 2.06 3.39 17.77
C THR A 26 1.88 4.15 19.09
N ALA A 27 1.27 5.33 19.05
CA ALA A 27 1.03 6.16 20.24
C ALA A 27 0.05 5.53 21.24
N THR A 28 -0.87 4.69 20.78
CA THR A 28 -1.83 4.01 21.65
C THR A 28 -1.34 2.66 22.15
N ILE A 29 -0.69 1.86 21.28
CA ILE A 29 -0.32 0.49 21.62
C ILE A 29 0.94 0.39 22.50
N LEU A 30 1.92 1.29 22.35
CA LEU A 30 3.12 1.26 23.17
C LEU A 30 2.83 1.51 24.67
N PRO A 31 2.04 2.55 25.06
CA PRO A 31 1.63 2.70 26.46
C PRO A 31 0.77 1.54 26.97
N ALA A 32 -0.13 1.01 26.15
CA ALA A 32 -0.94 -0.17 26.52
C ALA A 32 -0.03 -1.38 26.81
N ASN A 33 0.97 -1.64 25.96
CA ASN A 33 1.95 -2.70 26.17
C ASN A 33 2.82 -2.46 27.42
N ALA A 34 3.05 -1.21 27.84
CA ALA A 34 3.74 -0.83 29.06
C ALA A 34 2.83 -0.92 30.32
N LYS A 35 1.65 -1.54 30.21
CA LYS A 35 0.64 -1.72 31.29
C LYS A 35 0.02 -0.43 31.81
N VAL A 36 -0.05 0.60 30.98
CA VAL A 36 -0.84 1.81 31.29
C VAL A 36 -2.31 1.51 30.96
N GLU A 37 -3.09 1.13 31.96
CA GLU A 37 -4.46 0.58 31.83
C GLU A 37 -5.39 1.46 31.02
N ILE A 38 -5.27 2.78 31.14
CA ILE A 38 -6.11 3.74 30.40
C ILE A 38 -5.95 3.62 28.87
N PHE A 39 -4.83 3.05 28.37
CA PHE A 39 -4.57 2.87 26.95
C PHE A 39 -5.00 1.51 26.39
N GLN A 40 -5.37 0.52 27.22
CA GLN A 40 -5.74 -0.80 26.71
C GLN A 40 -6.96 -0.76 25.81
N VAL A 41 -8.06 -0.12 26.27
CA VAL A 41 -9.28 0.01 25.46
C VAL A 41 -9.05 0.87 24.20
N PRO A 42 -8.44 2.07 24.30
CA PRO A 42 -8.08 2.85 23.11
C PRO A 42 -7.19 2.10 22.11
N ALA A 43 -6.20 1.35 22.56
CA ALA A 43 -5.33 0.59 21.67
C ALA A 43 -6.09 -0.49 20.89
N ALA A 44 -6.95 -1.25 21.57
CA ALA A 44 -7.79 -2.24 20.91
C ALA A 44 -8.79 -1.58 19.93
N ALA A 45 -9.42 -0.47 20.34
CA ALA A 45 -10.36 0.25 19.50
C ALA A 45 -9.69 0.82 18.24
N VAL A 46 -8.52 1.46 18.37
CA VAL A 46 -7.74 1.99 17.23
C VAL A 46 -7.32 0.86 16.29
N SER A 47 -6.82 -0.24 16.84
CA SER A 47 -6.40 -1.40 16.04
C SER A 47 -7.56 -1.96 15.23
N LEU A 48 -8.72 -2.13 15.84
CA LEU A 48 -9.91 -2.64 15.18
C LEU A 48 -10.46 -1.66 14.14
N LEU A 49 -10.50 -0.36 14.43
CA LEU A 49 -10.94 0.67 13.49
C LEU A 49 -10.05 0.73 12.26
N LEU A 50 -8.72 0.70 12.43
CA LEU A 50 -7.78 0.69 11.32
C LEU A 50 -7.92 -0.58 10.48
N PHE A 51 -8.12 -1.73 11.12
CA PHE A 51 -8.36 -2.99 10.40
C PHE A 51 -9.68 -2.94 9.60
N VAL A 52 -10.78 -2.54 10.22
CA VAL A 52 -12.09 -2.43 9.54
C VAL A 52 -12.01 -1.44 8.37
N ALA A 53 -11.33 -0.28 8.55
CA ALA A 53 -11.11 0.68 7.47
C ALA A 53 -10.25 0.11 6.34
N SER A 54 -9.34 -0.82 6.62
CA SER A 54 -8.47 -1.43 5.60
C SER A 54 -9.24 -2.31 4.62
N ILE A 55 -10.34 -2.93 5.03
CA ILE A 55 -11.13 -3.85 4.19
C ILE A 55 -11.70 -3.15 2.95
N PRO A 56 -12.51 -2.07 3.08
CA PRO A 56 -13.03 -1.38 1.90
C PRO A 56 -11.91 -0.74 1.07
N LEU A 57 -10.82 -0.29 1.69
CA LEU A 57 -9.68 0.26 0.97
C LEU A 57 -9.01 -0.80 0.08
N ALA A 58 -8.78 -2.00 0.61
CA ALA A 58 -8.21 -3.11 -0.15
C ALA A 58 -9.15 -3.55 -1.29
N LEU A 59 -10.44 -3.71 -0.99
CA LEU A 59 -11.44 -4.10 -2.00
C LEU A 59 -11.54 -3.08 -3.14
N LEU A 60 -11.56 -1.78 -2.82
CA LEU A 60 -11.58 -0.72 -3.83
C LEU A 60 -10.29 -0.68 -4.67
N ALA A 61 -9.14 -0.95 -4.07
CA ALA A 61 -7.88 -1.04 -4.80
C ALA A 61 -7.89 -2.22 -5.78
N LEU A 62 -8.31 -3.39 -5.32
CA LEU A 62 -8.41 -4.60 -6.14
C LEU A 62 -9.44 -4.44 -7.26
N ALA A 63 -10.61 -3.87 -6.97
CA ALA A 63 -11.64 -3.61 -7.98
C ALA A 63 -11.12 -2.68 -9.08
N LYS A 64 -10.42 -1.60 -8.72
CA LYS A 64 -9.82 -0.68 -9.71
C LYS A 64 -8.72 -1.37 -10.52
N ALA A 65 -7.86 -2.15 -9.86
CA ALA A 65 -6.83 -2.91 -10.55
C ALA A 65 -7.43 -3.93 -11.53
N ALA A 66 -8.48 -4.64 -11.12
CA ALA A 66 -9.19 -5.59 -11.97
C ALA A 66 -9.82 -4.95 -13.20
N VAL A 67 -10.47 -3.78 -13.05
CA VAL A 67 -11.03 -3.03 -14.17
C VAL A 67 -9.94 -2.58 -15.15
N ARG A 68 -8.81 -2.07 -14.67
CA ARG A 68 -7.68 -1.67 -15.53
C ARG A 68 -7.09 -2.86 -16.29
N THR A 69 -6.93 -4.00 -15.62
CA THR A 69 -6.44 -5.23 -16.26
C THR A 69 -7.42 -5.77 -17.29
N ALA A 70 -8.73 -5.74 -16.98
CA ALA A 70 -9.77 -6.21 -17.91
C ALA A 70 -9.87 -5.35 -19.17
N ARG A 71 -9.52 -4.05 -19.10
CA ARG A 71 -9.44 -3.16 -20.26
C ARG A 71 -8.15 -3.32 -21.06
N GLN A 72 -7.29 -4.26 -20.69
CA GLN A 72 -5.98 -4.50 -21.31
C GLN A 72 -5.05 -3.26 -21.30
N GLU A 73 -5.31 -2.30 -20.43
CA GLU A 73 -4.50 -1.09 -20.31
C GLU A 73 -3.13 -1.40 -19.71
N ASP A 74 -3.10 -2.27 -18.67
CA ASP A 74 -1.89 -2.56 -17.89
C ASP A 74 -1.83 -4.03 -17.44
N ARG A 75 -0.63 -4.61 -17.38
CA ARG A 75 -0.36 -5.85 -16.65
C ARG A 75 -0.09 -5.54 -15.18
N ILE A 76 -1.09 -5.69 -14.33
CA ILE A 76 -0.96 -5.41 -12.90
C ILE A 76 -0.74 -6.72 -12.15
N ALA A 77 0.51 -6.95 -11.72
CA ALA A 77 0.80 -8.05 -10.80
C ALA A 77 0.44 -7.64 -9.36
N VAL A 78 -0.11 -8.57 -8.58
CA VAL A 78 -0.49 -8.33 -7.17
C VAL A 78 0.70 -7.77 -6.36
N GLY A 79 1.91 -8.28 -6.58
CA GLY A 79 3.12 -7.78 -5.93
C GLY A 79 3.42 -6.32 -6.25
N SER A 80 3.22 -5.87 -7.50
CA SER A 80 3.44 -4.47 -7.88
C SER A 80 2.37 -3.54 -7.28
N LEU A 81 1.14 -4.06 -7.06
CA LEU A 81 0.06 -3.31 -6.44
C LEU A 81 0.34 -3.02 -4.95
N PHE A 82 0.71 -4.05 -4.19
CA PHE A 82 0.90 -3.92 -2.74
C PHE A 82 2.28 -3.41 -2.34
N PHE A 83 3.34 -3.79 -3.05
CA PHE A 83 4.72 -3.41 -2.73
C PHE A 83 5.26 -2.24 -3.58
N LEU A 84 4.42 -1.62 -4.42
CA LEU A 84 4.76 -0.46 -5.24
C LEU A 84 5.98 -0.70 -6.16
N GLN A 85 6.20 -1.96 -6.59
CA GLN A 85 7.35 -2.31 -7.42
C GLN A 85 7.23 -1.68 -8.80
N GLY A 86 8.15 -0.74 -9.09
CA GLY A 86 8.18 -0.03 -10.38
C GLY A 86 7.05 0.96 -10.63
N SER A 87 6.03 1.03 -9.75
CA SER A 87 4.83 1.84 -9.97
C SER A 87 4.87 3.21 -9.30
N ALA A 88 5.72 3.40 -8.27
CA ALA A 88 5.75 4.62 -7.47
C ALA A 88 7.10 5.34 -7.48
N PRO A 89 7.11 6.69 -7.38
CA PRO A 89 8.32 7.47 -7.13
C PRO A 89 8.99 7.04 -5.83
N ARG A 90 10.32 7.10 -5.79
CA ARG A 90 11.12 6.70 -4.62
C ARG A 90 10.67 7.30 -3.29
N PRO A 91 10.33 8.62 -3.18
CA PRO A 91 9.90 9.20 -1.91
C PRO A 91 8.56 8.63 -1.42
N VAL A 92 7.56 8.48 -2.27
CA VAL A 92 6.25 7.88 -1.93
C VAL A 92 6.42 6.44 -1.45
N ARG A 93 7.20 5.65 -2.20
CA ARG A 93 7.48 4.27 -1.84
C ARG A 93 8.16 4.14 -0.48
N ARG A 94 9.15 5.00 -0.19
CA ARG A 94 9.85 4.98 1.11
C ARG A 94 8.91 5.31 2.27
N LEU A 95 8.01 6.28 2.09
CA LEU A 95 7.06 6.69 3.13
C LEU A 95 6.01 5.61 3.40
N LEU A 96 5.39 5.06 2.35
CA LEU A 96 4.36 4.05 2.48
C LEU A 96 4.92 2.72 2.99
N LEU A 97 6.04 2.24 2.42
CA LEU A 97 6.67 1.01 2.91
C LEU A 97 7.35 1.21 4.29
N GLY A 98 7.83 2.42 4.58
CA GLY A 98 8.34 2.77 5.91
C GLY A 98 7.26 2.71 6.97
N SER A 99 6.06 3.27 6.72
CA SER A 99 4.92 3.17 7.65
C SER A 99 4.46 1.72 7.84
N LEU A 100 4.44 0.92 6.77
CA LEU A 100 4.16 -0.51 6.85
C LEU A 100 5.19 -1.25 7.71
N LEU A 101 6.48 -0.97 7.50
CA LEU A 101 7.55 -1.59 8.29
C LEU A 101 7.45 -1.24 9.77
N VAL A 102 7.20 0.03 10.09
CA VAL A 102 6.97 0.48 11.48
C VAL A 102 5.78 -0.23 12.09
N ALA A 103 4.64 -0.29 11.38
CA ALA A 103 3.45 -1.00 11.85
C ALA A 103 3.73 -2.49 12.11
N LEU A 104 4.49 -3.17 11.22
CA LEU A 104 4.90 -4.57 11.39
C LEU A 104 5.78 -4.77 12.62
N ILE A 105 6.79 -3.93 12.81
CA ILE A 105 7.71 -4.03 13.96
C ILE A 105 6.94 -3.82 15.27
N VAL A 106 6.15 -2.76 15.34
CA VAL A 106 5.35 -2.44 16.54
C VAL A 106 4.37 -3.56 16.83
N SER A 107 3.66 -4.07 15.83
CA SER A 107 2.73 -5.20 15.98
C SER A 107 3.45 -6.46 16.49
N ALA A 108 4.61 -6.78 15.95
CA ALA A 108 5.39 -7.96 16.37
C ALA A 108 5.86 -7.85 17.83
N VAL A 109 6.35 -6.67 18.22
CA VAL A 109 6.84 -6.43 19.60
C VAL A 109 5.69 -6.46 20.62
N THR A 110 4.50 -6.00 20.24
CA THR A 110 3.36 -5.90 21.17
C THR A 110 2.43 -7.11 21.12
N ALA A 111 2.59 -8.02 20.15
CA ALA A 111 1.70 -9.15 19.86
C ALA A 111 1.35 -10.02 21.07
N ALA A 112 2.30 -10.24 21.98
CA ALA A 112 2.10 -11.11 23.13
C ALA A 112 1.11 -10.55 24.16
N ARG A 113 0.91 -9.24 24.18
CA ARG A 113 0.01 -8.55 25.12
C ARG A 113 -1.19 -7.92 24.44
N GLU A 114 -1.01 -7.45 23.22
CA GLU A 114 -2.01 -6.74 22.43
C GLU A 114 -2.26 -7.47 21.10
N PRO A 115 -2.99 -8.60 21.11
CA PRO A 115 -3.14 -9.46 19.94
C PRO A 115 -3.84 -8.76 18.77
N PHE A 116 -4.72 -7.79 19.03
CA PHE A 116 -5.41 -7.03 17.99
C PHE A 116 -4.45 -6.15 17.17
N GLY A 117 -3.29 -5.79 17.71
CA GLY A 117 -2.27 -5.02 17.02
C GLY A 117 -1.74 -5.72 15.76
N ILE A 118 -1.78 -7.06 15.69
CA ILE A 118 -1.34 -7.84 14.53
C ILE A 118 -2.13 -7.51 13.26
N LEU A 119 -3.35 -7.03 13.39
CA LEU A 119 -4.23 -6.70 12.26
C LEU A 119 -3.89 -5.35 11.60
N VAL A 120 -3.21 -4.46 12.32
CA VAL A 120 -2.96 -3.09 11.88
C VAL A 120 -2.07 -2.95 10.63
N PRO A 121 -1.03 -3.77 10.40
CA PRO A 121 -0.22 -3.70 9.19
C PRO A 121 -1.02 -3.84 7.88
N VAL A 122 -2.22 -4.41 7.92
CA VAL A 122 -3.13 -4.47 6.76
C VAL A 122 -3.57 -3.06 6.32
N PHE A 123 -3.65 -2.10 7.24
CA PHE A 123 -4.05 -0.73 6.92
C PHE A 123 -3.03 0.00 6.02
N PRO A 124 -1.75 0.19 6.40
CA PRO A 124 -0.78 0.79 5.48
C PRO A 124 -0.59 -0.04 4.20
N LEU A 125 -0.72 -1.37 4.26
CA LEU A 125 -0.65 -2.22 3.08
C LEU A 125 -1.80 -1.93 2.10
N SER A 126 -3.04 -1.77 2.59
CA SER A 126 -4.19 -1.40 1.75
C SER A 126 -4.04 -0.01 1.14
N LEU A 127 -3.41 0.93 1.85
CA LEU A 127 -3.09 2.26 1.33
C LEU A 127 -2.00 2.22 0.25
N CYS A 128 -1.01 1.32 0.35
CA CYS A 128 -0.06 1.05 -0.74
C CYS A 128 -0.82 0.62 -2.01
N ALA A 129 -1.74 -0.34 -1.88
CA ALA A 129 -2.55 -0.81 -3.00
C ALA A 129 -3.46 0.29 -3.57
N GLN A 130 -4.08 1.11 -2.72
CA GLN A 130 -4.88 2.26 -3.15
C GLN A 130 -4.06 3.28 -3.93
N TRP A 131 -2.86 3.58 -3.46
CA TRP A 131 -1.97 4.51 -4.15
C TRP A 131 -1.58 3.96 -5.52
N ALA A 132 -1.15 2.69 -5.59
CA ALA A 132 -0.78 2.02 -6.83
C ALA A 132 -1.95 1.96 -7.82
N ALA A 133 -3.14 1.61 -7.37
CA ALA A 133 -4.33 1.53 -8.21
C ALA A 133 -4.77 2.89 -8.79
N ARG A 134 -4.45 4.01 -8.12
CA ARG A 134 -4.83 5.36 -8.56
C ARG A 134 -3.73 6.08 -9.34
N HIS A 135 -2.49 5.96 -8.93
CA HIS A 135 -1.36 6.76 -9.40
C HIS A 135 -0.23 5.93 -9.99
N GLY A 136 -0.27 4.60 -9.82
CA GLY A 136 0.77 3.69 -10.28
C GLY A 136 0.88 3.70 -11.81
N ARG A 137 2.14 3.68 -12.28
CA ARG A 137 2.47 3.48 -13.70
C ARG A 137 2.90 2.03 -13.87
N PHE A 138 2.14 1.27 -14.65
CA PHE A 138 2.43 -0.13 -14.92
C PHE A 138 2.88 -0.31 -16.38
N PRO A 139 3.68 -1.36 -16.69
CA PRO A 139 4.03 -1.67 -18.07
C PRO A 139 2.76 -1.98 -18.87
N ARG A 140 2.63 -1.35 -20.03
CA ARG A 140 1.55 -1.66 -20.97
C ARG A 140 1.76 -3.06 -21.54
N ILE A 141 0.67 -3.72 -21.87
CA ILE A 141 0.72 -4.96 -22.66
C ILE A 141 1.16 -4.54 -24.06
N PRO A 142 2.29 -5.08 -24.62
CA PRO A 142 2.68 -4.78 -25.99
C PRO A 142 1.54 -5.18 -26.92
N ASP A 143 1.17 -4.29 -27.84
CA ASP A 143 0.21 -4.60 -28.90
C ASP A 143 0.75 -5.80 -29.71
N PRO A 144 -0.05 -6.85 -29.91
CA PRO A 144 0.36 -8.02 -30.70
C PRO A 144 0.75 -7.65 -32.15
N GLU A 145 0.31 -6.49 -32.66
CA GLU A 145 0.62 -6.00 -34.00
C GLU A 145 2.01 -5.33 -34.09
N THR A 146 2.65 -4.97 -32.97
CA THR A 146 3.99 -4.34 -32.94
C THR A 146 5.12 -5.35 -32.75
N GLY A 147 4.83 -6.64 -32.76
CA GLY A 147 5.87 -7.67 -32.86
C GLY A 147 6.72 -7.47 -34.12
N PRO A 148 8.05 -7.77 -34.09
CA PRO A 148 8.89 -7.70 -35.29
C PRO A 148 8.18 -8.53 -36.38
N ARG A 149 7.72 -7.88 -37.46
CA ARG A 149 7.26 -8.60 -38.64
C ARG A 149 8.39 -9.55 -39.01
N PRO A 150 8.13 -10.88 -39.13
CA PRO A 150 9.15 -11.76 -39.65
C PRO A 150 9.58 -11.13 -40.98
N SER A 151 10.85 -10.75 -41.05
CA SER A 151 11.46 -10.26 -42.29
C SER A 151 11.19 -11.29 -43.35
N GLY A 152 10.27 -10.94 -44.26
CA GLY A 152 9.86 -11.82 -45.35
C GLY A 152 11.12 -12.29 -46.08
N GLY A 153 11.35 -13.59 -46.02
CA GLY A 153 12.39 -14.21 -46.79
C GLY A 153 12.20 -13.82 -48.25
N SER A 154 13.22 -13.16 -48.83
CA SER A 154 13.27 -12.96 -50.26
C SER A 154 13.15 -14.34 -50.94
N PRO A 155 12.27 -14.50 -51.93
CA PRO A 155 12.25 -15.74 -52.69
C PRO A 155 13.60 -15.97 -53.38
N PRO A 156 14.11 -17.22 -53.35
CA PRO A 156 15.30 -17.54 -54.10
C PRO A 156 15.02 -17.39 -55.60
N GLY A 157 15.81 -16.53 -56.29
CA GLY A 157 15.82 -16.38 -57.72
C GLY A 157 16.49 -17.54 -58.42
#